data_7018604a73d269afa92c25d0a743d63b
#
_entry.id   7018604a73d269afa92c25d0a743d63b
#
_cell.length_a   1.000
_cell.length_b   1.000
_cell.length_c   1.000
_cell.angle_alpha   90.00
_cell.angle_beta   90.00
_cell.angle_gamma   90.00
#
_symmetry.space_group_name_H-M   'P 1'
#
loop_
_entity.id
_entity.type
_entity.pdbx_description
1 polymer ?
#
loop_
_entity_poly.entity_id
_entity_poly.type
_entity_poly.pdbx_seq_one_letter_code
_entity_poly.pdbx_strand_id
1 'polypeptide(L)'
;MLLFGKYTCQRHIRPTQKTIKHSIVFFLYHAFLYLCVENNIFKLNTKKMTIDEFNFAGKKAIVRVDFNVPLDENGNVTDDTRIRGALPTLKKILADGGAVIMMSHMGKPKGKVNEKLSLKQIVNKVSEKLGVPVSFAPDCANAEKEVAALKMGEALLLENLRFYPEEEGKPVGVEKGTPEFDEAKKALKVSQQEFAKKLASYADVYVNDAFGTAHRKHASTAVIAEYFDKDSKMLGYLMEKEVTAIDNVLKNAKHPFTAIIGGSKVSSKLGVIKNLLDKVDNLIIGGGMGYTFIKAQGGKIGKSLHEDDLMPEALNVMAEAKKKGVNLSLSVATLCGKDFSNDTERAVFPIDQIPDEWEGMDASEESLVAWKEIIMNSKTILWNGPVGVFELENFSHGTGEIAKTVAKATQENGAYSLVGGGDSVAAVNKFGLADKVSYVSTGGGAMLEAIEGKTLPGVAAIKGE
;
A
#
# COMPACT_ATOMS: atom_id res chain seq x y z
N MET A 1 -64.36 -17.76 -37.73
CA MET A 1 -64.55 -17.37 -39.16
C MET A 1 -63.19 -17.41 -39.78
N LEU A 2 -62.80 -18.55 -40.35
CA LEU A 2 -62.54 -18.81 -41.78
C LEU A 2 -61.34 -17.99 -42.28
N LEU A 3 -60.26 -18.52 -42.82
CA LEU A 3 -60.16 -19.45 -43.93
C LEU A 3 -58.78 -20.13 -44.00
N PHE A 4 -58.79 -21.34 -44.41
CA PHE A 4 -57.75 -22.25 -44.83
C PHE A 4 -56.90 -21.76 -46.01
N GLY A 5 -55.64 -22.13 -46.04
CA GLY A 5 -54.80 -22.13 -47.23
C GLY A 5 -53.74 -23.21 -47.13
N LYS A 6 -54.02 -24.40 -47.60
CA LYS A 6 -53.10 -25.51 -47.84
C LYS A 6 -52.09 -25.17 -48.93
N TYR A 7 -50.79 -25.36 -48.68
CA TYR A 7 -49.91 -25.83 -49.77
C TYR A 7 -48.93 -26.86 -49.23
N THR A 8 -49.13 -28.09 -49.69
CA THR A 8 -48.21 -29.19 -49.63
C THR A 8 -47.15 -29.05 -50.70
N CYS A 9 -45.88 -29.16 -50.33
CA CYS A 9 -44.87 -29.72 -51.21
C CYS A 9 -43.72 -30.30 -50.36
N GLN A 10 -43.81 -31.59 -50.12
CA GLN A 10 -42.70 -32.39 -49.60
C GLN A 10 -41.68 -32.56 -50.73
N ARG A 11 -40.49 -32.04 -50.57
CA ARG A 11 -39.28 -32.60 -51.19
C ARG A 11 -38.35 -33.02 -50.07
N HIS A 12 -38.27 -34.30 -49.82
CA HIS A 12 -37.24 -34.96 -49.04
C HIS A 12 -35.93 -34.81 -49.79
N ILE A 13 -35.12 -33.81 -49.41
CA ILE A 13 -33.71 -33.78 -49.78
C ILE A 13 -32.98 -34.59 -48.72
N ARG A 14 -32.57 -35.81 -49.05
CA ARG A 14 -31.64 -36.58 -48.20
C ARG A 14 -30.31 -35.84 -48.23
N PRO A 15 -29.77 -35.45 -47.06
CA PRO A 15 -28.48 -34.81 -47.04
C PRO A 15 -27.41 -35.79 -47.51
N THR A 16 -26.54 -35.39 -48.41
CA THR A 16 -25.43 -36.19 -48.90
C THR A 16 -24.45 -36.45 -47.74
N GLN A 17 -23.75 -37.58 -47.78
CA GLN A 17 -22.72 -37.94 -46.76
C GLN A 17 -21.70 -36.84 -46.52
N LYS A 18 -21.45 -36.00 -47.50
CA LYS A 18 -20.54 -34.83 -47.42
C LYS A 18 -21.13 -33.73 -46.53
N THR A 19 -22.44 -33.45 -46.60
CA THR A 19 -23.12 -32.46 -45.78
C THR A 19 -23.19 -32.86 -44.30
N ILE A 20 -23.41 -34.16 -44.07
CA ILE A 20 -23.46 -34.72 -42.69
C ILE A 20 -22.07 -34.63 -42.03
N LYS A 21 -20.99 -34.94 -42.77
CA LYS A 21 -19.61 -34.79 -42.24
C LYS A 21 -19.26 -33.36 -41.89
N HIS A 22 -19.65 -32.37 -42.69
CA HIS A 22 -19.40 -30.96 -42.39
C HIS A 22 -20.21 -30.48 -41.17
N SER A 23 -21.45 -30.90 -41.02
CA SER A 23 -22.26 -30.55 -39.85
C SER A 23 -21.76 -31.18 -38.56
N ILE A 24 -21.28 -32.43 -38.60
CA ILE A 24 -20.71 -33.12 -37.43
C ILE A 24 -19.36 -32.45 -37.02
N VAL A 25 -18.51 -32.10 -37.97
CA VAL A 25 -17.24 -31.40 -37.70
C VAL A 25 -17.49 -30.01 -37.12
N PHE A 26 -18.49 -29.28 -37.65
CA PHE A 26 -18.89 -27.97 -37.13
C PHE A 26 -19.46 -28.08 -35.71
N PHE A 27 -20.29 -29.09 -35.43
CA PHE A 27 -20.86 -29.31 -34.10
C PHE A 27 -19.79 -29.75 -33.08
N LEU A 28 -18.87 -30.63 -33.48
CA LEU A 28 -17.75 -31.06 -32.63
C LEU A 28 -16.78 -29.89 -32.37
N TYR A 29 -16.54 -29.02 -33.34
CA TYR A 29 -15.71 -27.85 -33.17
C TYR A 29 -16.34 -26.81 -32.20
N HIS A 30 -17.67 -26.59 -32.31
CA HIS A 30 -18.38 -25.71 -31.37
C HIS A 30 -18.52 -26.33 -30.00
N ALA A 31 -18.75 -27.64 -29.89
CA ALA A 31 -18.76 -28.32 -28.61
C ALA A 31 -17.38 -28.34 -27.95
N PHE A 32 -16.31 -28.49 -28.72
CA PHE A 32 -14.94 -28.40 -28.24
C PHE A 32 -14.62 -26.94 -27.78
N LEU A 33 -15.00 -25.91 -28.53
CA LEU A 33 -14.89 -24.52 -28.14
C LEU A 33 -15.70 -24.24 -26.86
N TYR A 34 -16.92 -24.73 -26.76
CA TYR A 34 -17.77 -24.57 -25.58
C TYR A 34 -17.17 -25.25 -24.35
N LEU A 35 -16.68 -26.48 -24.48
CA LEU A 35 -15.98 -27.23 -23.44
C LEU A 35 -14.65 -26.55 -23.04
N CYS A 36 -13.94 -25.95 -23.99
CA CYS A 36 -12.72 -25.16 -23.70
C CYS A 36 -13.03 -23.87 -22.96
N VAL A 37 -14.19 -23.23 -23.23
CA VAL A 37 -14.63 -22.02 -22.52
C VAL A 37 -15.16 -22.35 -21.13
N GLU A 38 -16.01 -23.39 -20.99
CA GLU A 38 -16.54 -23.81 -19.68
C GLU A 38 -15.47 -24.40 -18.74
N ASN A 39 -14.51 -25.15 -19.27
CA ASN A 39 -13.45 -25.76 -18.47
C ASN A 39 -12.23 -24.83 -18.26
N ASN A 40 -12.32 -23.55 -18.60
CA ASN A 40 -11.18 -22.61 -18.47
C ASN A 40 -9.88 -23.10 -19.15
N ILE A 41 -9.94 -24.01 -20.14
CA ILE A 41 -8.77 -24.52 -20.85
C ILE A 41 -8.12 -23.42 -21.70
N PHE A 42 -8.88 -22.36 -22.06
CA PHE A 42 -8.38 -21.09 -22.63
C PHE A 42 -8.25 -19.96 -21.61
N LYS A 43 -8.31 -20.19 -20.32
CA LYS A 43 -7.51 -19.35 -19.45
C LYS A 43 -6.07 -19.70 -19.82
N LEU A 44 -5.56 -19.08 -20.85
CA LEU A 44 -4.13 -18.82 -20.97
C LEU A 44 -3.72 -18.38 -19.58
N ASN A 45 -2.96 -19.23 -18.91
CA ASN A 45 -2.36 -18.92 -17.64
C ASN A 45 -1.46 -17.70 -17.93
N THR A 46 -2.04 -16.51 -17.85
CA THR A 46 -1.29 -15.26 -17.96
C THR A 46 -0.54 -15.08 -16.64
N LYS A 47 0.24 -16.14 -16.29
CA LYS A 47 1.21 -16.00 -15.22
C LYS A 47 2.09 -14.84 -15.61
N LYS A 48 2.02 -13.78 -14.85
CA LYS A 48 2.82 -12.60 -15.09
C LYS A 48 4.27 -12.93 -14.80
N MET A 49 5.13 -12.36 -15.61
CA MET A 49 6.57 -12.43 -15.42
C MET A 49 6.93 -11.87 -14.05
N THR A 50 7.57 -12.67 -13.22
CA THR A 50 8.13 -12.23 -11.94
C THR A 50 9.58 -11.83 -12.14
N ILE A 51 10.11 -11.08 -11.17
CA ILE A 51 11.51 -10.65 -11.21
C ILE A 51 12.49 -11.84 -11.18
N ASP A 52 12.10 -12.97 -10.55
CA ASP A 52 12.91 -14.19 -10.51
C ASP A 52 12.94 -14.94 -11.85
N GLU A 53 11.85 -14.87 -12.61
CA GLU A 53 11.72 -15.55 -13.89
C GLU A 53 12.35 -14.75 -15.06
N PHE A 54 12.54 -13.43 -14.87
CA PHE A 54 13.10 -12.57 -15.90
C PHE A 54 14.63 -12.62 -15.91
N ASN A 55 15.21 -12.76 -17.10
CA ASN A 55 16.66 -12.69 -17.31
C ASN A 55 17.08 -11.29 -17.76
N PHE A 56 17.78 -10.58 -16.90
CA PHE A 56 18.26 -9.21 -17.17
C PHE A 56 19.56 -9.13 -17.98
N ALA A 57 20.18 -10.25 -18.36
CA ALA A 57 21.44 -10.25 -19.12
C ALA A 57 21.34 -9.39 -20.39
N GLY A 58 22.23 -8.41 -20.52
CA GLY A 58 22.27 -7.49 -21.66
C GLY A 58 21.10 -6.51 -21.74
N LYS A 59 20.32 -6.34 -20.67
CA LYS A 59 19.18 -5.42 -20.60
C LYS A 59 19.48 -4.23 -19.70
N LYS A 60 18.99 -3.05 -20.09
CA LYS A 60 18.88 -1.89 -19.19
C LYS A 60 17.52 -1.92 -18.50
N ALA A 61 17.51 -1.96 -17.19
CA ALA A 61 16.29 -1.94 -16.39
C ALA A 61 16.12 -0.58 -15.72
N ILE A 62 14.98 0.10 -15.96
CA ILE A 62 14.61 1.30 -15.22
C ILE A 62 13.79 0.89 -14.00
N VAL A 63 14.30 1.23 -12.80
CA VAL A 63 13.74 0.79 -11.52
C VAL A 63 13.21 1.98 -10.75
N ARG A 64 11.92 1.98 -10.43
CA ARG A 64 11.33 2.96 -9.51
C ARG A 64 11.58 2.51 -8.08
N VAL A 65 12.45 3.20 -7.41
CA VAL A 65 12.79 2.98 -5.98
C VAL A 65 12.28 4.13 -5.11
N ASP A 66 12.10 3.89 -3.82
CA ASP A 66 11.74 4.94 -2.86
C ASP A 66 12.97 5.35 -2.02
N PHE A 67 13.76 6.28 -2.54
CA PHE A 67 14.91 6.85 -1.86
C PHE A 67 14.61 8.20 -1.19
N ASN A 68 13.35 8.43 -0.81
CA ASN A 68 12.99 9.58 0.00
C ASN A 68 13.42 9.36 1.46
N VAL A 69 14.71 9.40 1.69
CA VAL A 69 15.36 9.17 2.99
C VAL A 69 15.54 10.49 3.75
N PRO A 70 15.58 10.46 5.11
CA PRO A 70 15.91 11.64 5.89
C PRO A 70 17.40 11.97 5.78
N LEU A 71 17.69 13.26 5.70
CA LEU A 71 19.04 13.81 5.67
C LEU A 71 19.29 14.70 6.89
N ASP A 72 20.53 14.73 7.37
CA ASP A 72 20.97 15.71 8.33
C ASP A 72 21.25 17.08 7.67
N GLU A 73 21.68 18.07 8.47
CA GLU A 73 22.00 19.42 8.00
C GLU A 73 23.17 19.45 6.98
N ASN A 74 24.00 18.41 6.97
CA ASN A 74 25.12 18.25 6.06
C ASN A 74 24.79 17.43 4.80
N GLY A 75 23.53 17.00 4.66
CA GLY A 75 23.06 16.15 3.54
C GLY A 75 23.41 14.66 3.67
N ASN A 76 23.83 14.20 4.87
CA ASN A 76 24.08 12.79 5.09
C ASN A 76 22.78 12.03 5.41
N VAL A 77 22.68 10.82 4.90
CA VAL A 77 21.53 9.92 5.16
C VAL A 77 21.57 9.48 6.64
N THR A 78 20.52 9.80 7.39
CA THR A 78 20.40 9.43 8.82
C THR A 78 19.66 8.09 9.00
N ASP A 79 18.84 7.68 8.03
CA ASP A 79 18.19 6.36 7.99
C ASP A 79 18.22 5.82 6.54
N ASP A 80 18.89 4.69 6.34
CA ASP A 80 19.09 4.05 5.04
C ASP A 80 18.12 2.87 4.79
N THR A 81 17.10 2.69 5.63
CA THR A 81 16.16 1.57 5.56
C THR A 81 15.52 1.43 4.18
N ARG A 82 15.13 2.54 3.55
CA ARG A 82 14.54 2.54 2.20
C ARG A 82 15.53 2.15 1.12
N ILE A 83 16.79 2.58 1.25
CA ILE A 83 17.87 2.15 0.34
C ILE A 83 18.07 0.65 0.46
N ARG A 84 18.22 0.14 1.70
CA ARG A 84 18.39 -1.30 1.96
C ARG A 84 17.22 -2.13 1.43
N GLY A 85 16.00 -1.62 1.52
CA GLY A 85 14.80 -2.29 1.01
C GLY A 85 14.83 -2.55 -0.50
N ALA A 86 15.43 -1.65 -1.30
CA ALA A 86 15.53 -1.80 -2.74
C ALA A 86 16.73 -2.67 -3.19
N LEU A 87 17.72 -2.90 -2.32
CA LEU A 87 18.95 -3.62 -2.71
C LEU A 87 18.71 -5.01 -3.31
N PRO A 88 17.79 -5.84 -2.82
CA PRO A 88 17.56 -7.16 -3.41
C PRO A 88 17.21 -7.08 -4.91
N THR A 89 16.32 -6.17 -5.28
CA THR A 89 15.90 -5.92 -6.67
C THR A 89 17.08 -5.44 -7.53
N LEU A 90 17.83 -4.43 -7.06
CA LEU A 90 18.95 -3.86 -7.79
C LEU A 90 20.08 -4.88 -7.98
N LYS A 91 20.39 -5.64 -6.93
CA LYS A 91 21.43 -6.69 -6.97
C LYS A 91 21.06 -7.85 -7.90
N LYS A 92 19.79 -8.25 -7.95
CA LYS A 92 19.31 -9.27 -8.89
C LYS A 92 19.59 -8.85 -10.34
N ILE A 93 19.22 -7.61 -10.70
CA ILE A 93 19.42 -7.08 -12.06
C ILE A 93 20.91 -7.08 -12.43
N LEU A 94 21.76 -6.59 -11.51
CA LEU A 94 23.22 -6.54 -11.73
C LEU A 94 23.84 -7.95 -11.80
N ALA A 95 23.41 -8.86 -10.94
CA ALA A 95 23.89 -10.24 -10.89
C ALA A 95 23.58 -11.04 -12.17
N ASP A 96 22.43 -10.75 -12.79
CA ASP A 96 22.09 -11.33 -14.09
C ASP A 96 22.90 -10.72 -15.26
N GLY A 97 23.72 -9.70 -15.01
CA GLY A 97 24.48 -9.01 -16.06
C GLY A 97 23.69 -7.90 -16.76
N GLY A 98 22.66 -7.37 -16.13
CA GLY A 98 21.92 -6.18 -16.57
C GLY A 98 22.58 -4.87 -16.12
N ALA A 99 22.08 -3.73 -16.60
CA ALA A 99 22.39 -2.39 -16.10
C ALA A 99 21.17 -1.78 -15.41
N VAL A 100 21.39 -1.01 -14.36
CA VAL A 100 20.32 -0.44 -13.53
C VAL A 100 20.25 1.08 -13.73
N ILE A 101 19.07 1.58 -14.06
CA ILE A 101 18.73 3.00 -14.05
C ILE A 101 17.73 3.23 -12.92
N MET A 102 18.16 3.83 -11.81
CA MET A 102 17.32 4.13 -10.67
C MET A 102 16.62 5.48 -10.84
N MET A 103 15.33 5.52 -10.60
CA MET A 103 14.55 6.75 -10.54
C MET A 103 13.80 6.83 -9.21
N SER A 104 13.85 7.98 -8.58
CA SER A 104 13.23 8.21 -7.29
C SER A 104 12.80 9.67 -7.11
N HIS A 105 12.20 9.94 -5.95
CA HIS A 105 11.90 11.30 -5.51
C HIS A 105 12.53 11.58 -4.15
N MET A 106 12.70 12.84 -3.82
CA MET A 106 13.07 13.33 -2.50
C MET A 106 12.24 14.56 -2.15
N GLY A 107 11.60 14.52 -0.98
CA GLY A 107 10.79 15.61 -0.46
C GLY A 107 9.61 16.03 -1.34
N LYS A 108 9.26 17.32 -1.25
CA LYS A 108 8.13 17.93 -1.97
C LYS A 108 8.55 19.25 -2.65
N PRO A 109 9.35 19.21 -3.71
CA PRO A 109 9.87 20.38 -4.40
C PRO A 109 8.81 21.17 -5.20
N LYS A 110 7.62 20.61 -5.38
CA LYS A 110 6.48 21.26 -6.07
C LYS A 110 6.80 21.65 -7.52
N GLY A 111 7.42 20.74 -8.28
CA GLY A 111 7.74 20.95 -9.70
C GLY A 111 8.83 22.01 -9.94
N LYS A 112 9.74 22.21 -9.00
CA LYS A 112 10.85 23.15 -9.11
C LYS A 112 12.15 22.50 -8.65
N VAL A 113 13.25 22.82 -9.33
CA VAL A 113 14.58 22.39 -8.90
C VAL A 113 14.90 23.00 -7.54
N ASN A 114 15.37 22.16 -6.62
CA ASN A 114 15.81 22.54 -5.29
C ASN A 114 17.01 21.67 -4.91
N GLU A 115 18.18 22.25 -4.83
CA GLU A 115 19.43 21.53 -4.56
C GLU A 115 19.42 20.76 -3.23
N LYS A 116 18.72 21.28 -2.20
CA LYS A 116 18.54 20.58 -0.93
C LYS A 116 17.73 19.29 -1.05
N LEU A 117 17.01 19.09 -2.15
CA LEU A 117 16.22 17.92 -2.46
C LEU A 117 16.78 17.14 -3.67
N SER A 118 18.02 17.44 -4.09
CA SER A 118 18.70 16.70 -5.14
C SER A 118 19.09 15.31 -4.66
N LEU A 119 18.85 14.30 -5.49
CA LEU A 119 19.28 12.92 -5.24
C LEU A 119 20.80 12.74 -5.35
N LYS A 120 21.52 13.73 -5.86
CA LYS A 120 23.00 13.72 -5.90
C LYS A 120 23.61 13.49 -4.52
N GLN A 121 22.97 14.01 -3.45
CA GLN A 121 23.44 13.91 -2.06
C GLN A 121 23.54 12.46 -1.57
N ILE A 122 22.72 11.57 -2.09
CA ILE A 122 22.65 10.16 -1.63
C ILE A 122 23.44 9.18 -2.52
N VAL A 123 24.01 9.64 -3.63
CA VAL A 123 24.73 8.76 -4.61
C VAL A 123 25.81 7.93 -3.93
N ASN A 124 26.65 8.55 -3.10
CA ASN A 124 27.72 7.84 -2.38
C ASN A 124 27.17 6.77 -1.44
N LYS A 125 26.07 7.08 -0.75
CA LYS A 125 25.40 6.14 0.18
C LYS A 125 24.79 4.97 -0.56
N VAL A 126 24.15 5.22 -1.71
CA VAL A 126 23.59 4.17 -2.56
C VAL A 126 24.70 3.29 -3.13
N SER A 127 25.80 3.90 -3.60
CA SER A 127 27.00 3.17 -4.11
C SER A 127 27.60 2.27 -3.04
N GLU A 128 27.80 2.79 -1.81
CA GLU A 128 28.28 2.02 -0.65
C GLU A 128 27.40 0.78 -0.40
N LYS A 129 26.07 0.98 -0.33
CA LYS A 129 25.13 -0.11 -0.02
C LYS A 129 24.94 -1.11 -1.15
N LEU A 130 24.98 -0.63 -2.38
CA LEU A 130 24.84 -1.49 -3.56
C LEU A 130 26.10 -2.32 -3.80
N GLY A 131 27.27 -1.78 -3.44
CA GLY A 131 28.57 -2.42 -3.61
C GLY A 131 29.18 -2.26 -5.02
N VAL A 132 28.60 -1.35 -5.83
CA VAL A 132 29.13 -0.96 -7.13
C VAL A 132 29.07 0.56 -7.29
N PRO A 133 29.94 1.16 -8.12
CA PRO A 133 29.86 2.60 -8.41
C PRO A 133 28.50 2.96 -9.03
N VAL A 134 27.92 4.06 -8.51
CA VAL A 134 26.68 4.64 -9.05
C VAL A 134 27.01 5.96 -9.70
N SER A 135 26.75 6.08 -11.00
CA SER A 135 26.80 7.35 -11.74
C SER A 135 25.53 8.18 -11.50
N PHE A 136 25.58 9.46 -11.81
CA PHE A 136 24.47 10.38 -11.58
C PHE A 136 24.13 11.17 -12.86
N ALA A 137 22.84 11.20 -13.21
CA ALA A 137 22.32 12.05 -14.27
C ALA A 137 21.66 13.30 -13.65
N PRO A 138 22.14 14.50 -13.92
CA PRO A 138 21.68 15.73 -13.25
C PRO A 138 20.31 16.21 -13.72
N ASP A 139 19.75 15.58 -14.74
CA ASP A 139 18.39 15.82 -15.23
C ASP A 139 17.74 14.50 -15.63
N CYS A 140 16.63 14.16 -14.96
CA CYS A 140 15.94 12.90 -15.24
C CYS A 140 15.20 12.88 -16.60
N ALA A 141 14.86 14.04 -17.15
CA ALA A 141 14.18 14.14 -18.44
C ALA A 141 15.15 14.23 -19.63
N ASN A 142 16.43 14.54 -19.39
CA ASN A 142 17.45 14.72 -20.42
C ASN A 142 18.73 13.94 -20.08
N ALA A 143 18.57 12.62 -19.81
CA ALA A 143 19.65 11.74 -19.36
C ALA A 143 20.20 10.82 -20.47
N GLU A 144 19.93 11.09 -21.75
CA GLU A 144 20.32 10.21 -22.86
C GLU A 144 21.81 9.95 -22.92
N LYS A 145 22.64 10.97 -22.63
CA LYS A 145 24.08 10.87 -22.65
C LYS A 145 24.59 9.91 -21.58
N GLU A 146 24.09 10.07 -20.35
CA GLU A 146 24.44 9.22 -19.21
C GLU A 146 23.94 7.79 -19.41
N VAL A 147 22.72 7.64 -19.93
CA VAL A 147 22.14 6.33 -20.27
C VAL A 147 22.89 5.64 -21.40
N ALA A 148 23.34 6.38 -22.41
CA ALA A 148 24.15 5.81 -23.51
C ALA A 148 25.52 5.36 -23.02
N ALA A 149 26.12 6.07 -22.05
CA ALA A 149 27.42 5.73 -21.48
C ALA A 149 27.35 4.55 -20.48
N LEU A 150 26.16 4.22 -19.95
CA LEU A 150 25.95 3.16 -18.95
C LEU A 150 26.19 1.77 -19.55
N LYS A 151 27.14 1.02 -18.97
CA LYS A 151 27.48 -0.34 -19.36
C LYS A 151 26.74 -1.38 -18.54
N MET A 152 26.69 -2.60 -19.05
CA MET A 152 26.15 -3.74 -18.30
C MET A 152 26.96 -3.97 -17.01
N GLY A 153 26.27 -4.26 -15.91
CA GLY A 153 26.85 -4.37 -14.58
C GLY A 153 27.02 -3.02 -13.85
N GLU A 154 26.70 -1.89 -14.48
CA GLU A 154 26.78 -0.56 -13.88
C GLU A 154 25.42 -0.04 -13.43
N ALA A 155 25.42 0.98 -12.58
CA ALA A 155 24.24 1.63 -12.05
C ALA A 155 24.27 3.14 -12.25
N LEU A 156 23.10 3.71 -12.59
CA LEU A 156 22.86 5.15 -12.78
C LEU A 156 21.71 5.58 -11.90
N LEU A 157 21.85 6.68 -11.17
CA LEU A 157 20.76 7.35 -10.46
C LEU A 157 20.36 8.62 -11.21
N LEU A 158 19.08 8.73 -11.56
CA LEU A 158 18.53 9.95 -12.15
C LEU A 158 18.24 10.99 -11.06
N GLU A 159 18.21 12.27 -11.44
CA GLU A 159 17.80 13.35 -10.55
C GLU A 159 16.31 13.23 -10.15
N ASN A 160 15.96 13.93 -9.09
CA ASN A 160 14.66 13.95 -8.43
C ASN A 160 13.51 14.17 -9.42
N LEU A 161 12.71 13.14 -9.64
CA LEU A 161 11.56 13.16 -10.54
C LEU A 161 10.57 14.30 -10.27
N ARG A 162 10.42 14.69 -8.99
CA ARG A 162 9.49 15.75 -8.58
C ARG A 162 9.97 17.16 -8.85
N PHE A 163 11.15 17.33 -9.46
CA PHE A 163 11.52 18.62 -10.04
C PHE A 163 10.65 18.94 -11.27
N TYR A 164 10.00 17.92 -11.84
CA TYR A 164 9.05 18.03 -12.92
C TYR A 164 7.61 17.89 -12.39
N PRO A 165 6.70 18.86 -12.64
CA PRO A 165 5.31 18.79 -12.24
C PRO A 165 4.56 17.60 -12.89
N GLU A 166 5.05 17.13 -14.04
CA GLU A 166 4.58 15.96 -14.78
C GLU A 166 4.65 14.68 -13.94
N GLU A 167 5.61 14.56 -13.04
CA GLU A 167 5.71 13.39 -12.17
C GLU A 167 4.43 13.21 -11.35
N GLU A 168 3.97 14.24 -10.68
CA GLU A 168 2.78 14.16 -9.84
C GLU A 168 1.46 14.40 -10.62
N GLY A 169 1.53 14.94 -11.84
CA GLY A 169 0.35 15.27 -12.64
C GLY A 169 -0.57 16.30 -11.98
N LYS A 170 0.01 17.21 -11.17
CA LYS A 170 -0.72 18.24 -10.44
C LYS A 170 -0.26 19.62 -10.86
N PRO A 171 -1.18 20.51 -11.33
CA PRO A 171 -0.84 21.90 -11.62
C PRO A 171 -0.22 22.60 -10.43
N VAL A 172 0.80 23.42 -10.69
CA VAL A 172 1.51 24.20 -9.69
C VAL A 172 1.18 25.69 -9.88
N GLY A 173 0.87 26.40 -8.77
CA GLY A 173 0.61 27.83 -8.81
C GLY A 173 -0.79 28.23 -9.33
N VAL A 174 -1.69 27.26 -9.49
CA VAL A 174 -3.08 27.49 -9.91
C VAL A 174 -4.03 27.01 -8.81
N GLU A 175 -5.04 27.82 -8.49
CA GLU A 175 -5.99 27.51 -7.42
C GLU A 175 -6.92 26.35 -7.81
N LYS A 176 -7.04 25.37 -6.92
CA LYS A 176 -7.87 24.20 -7.15
C LYS A 176 -9.36 24.56 -7.16
N GLY A 177 -10.10 24.07 -8.16
CA GLY A 177 -11.54 24.30 -8.32
C GLY A 177 -11.86 25.47 -9.24
N THR A 178 -10.87 26.07 -9.89
CA THR A 178 -11.06 27.09 -10.93
C THR A 178 -11.00 26.48 -12.34
N PRO A 179 -11.61 27.12 -13.36
CA PRO A 179 -11.51 26.69 -14.75
C PRO A 179 -10.06 26.61 -15.24
N GLU A 180 -9.20 27.54 -14.81
CA GLU A 180 -7.77 27.61 -15.14
C GLU A 180 -7.03 26.37 -14.58
N PHE A 181 -7.45 25.88 -13.40
CA PHE A 181 -6.89 24.65 -12.84
C PHE A 181 -7.25 23.44 -13.70
N ASP A 182 -8.49 23.37 -14.19
CA ASP A 182 -8.94 22.24 -15.01
C ASP A 182 -8.26 22.25 -16.39
N GLU A 183 -8.03 23.41 -16.99
CA GLU A 183 -7.26 23.56 -18.23
C GLU A 183 -5.79 23.16 -18.02
N ALA A 184 -5.15 23.71 -17.00
CA ALA A 184 -3.77 23.36 -16.64
C ALA A 184 -3.60 21.86 -16.35
N LYS A 185 -4.59 21.23 -15.71
CA LYS A 185 -4.59 19.80 -15.44
C LYS A 185 -4.73 18.96 -16.72
N LYS A 186 -5.52 19.40 -17.69
CA LYS A 186 -5.65 18.73 -19.01
C LYS A 186 -4.33 18.82 -19.78
N ALA A 187 -3.74 20.01 -19.85
CA ALA A 187 -2.45 20.21 -20.51
C ALA A 187 -1.35 19.37 -19.84
N LEU A 188 -1.29 19.40 -18.52
CA LEU A 188 -0.30 18.64 -17.74
C LEU A 188 -0.46 17.11 -17.91
N LYS A 189 -1.68 16.63 -18.17
CA LYS A 189 -1.87 15.20 -18.45
C LYS A 189 -1.20 14.76 -19.75
N VAL A 190 -1.15 15.63 -20.75
CA VAL A 190 -0.47 15.36 -22.03
C VAL A 190 1.06 15.34 -21.80
N SER A 191 1.60 16.39 -21.17
CA SER A 191 3.05 16.44 -20.88
C SER A 191 3.49 15.34 -19.89
N GLN A 192 2.61 14.87 -19.00
CA GLN A 192 2.86 13.70 -18.14
C GLN A 192 3.07 12.41 -18.95
N GLN A 193 2.28 12.20 -20.00
CA GLN A 193 2.45 11.07 -20.92
C GLN A 193 3.78 11.16 -21.66
N GLU A 194 4.14 12.36 -22.15
CA GLU A 194 5.41 12.60 -22.83
C GLU A 194 6.62 12.36 -21.89
N PHE A 195 6.52 12.85 -20.65
CA PHE A 195 7.53 12.63 -19.61
C PHE A 195 7.69 11.14 -19.29
N ALA A 196 6.58 10.42 -19.10
CA ALA A 196 6.61 8.98 -18.83
C ALA A 196 7.21 8.19 -20.03
N LYS A 197 6.83 8.56 -21.25
CA LYS A 197 7.40 7.98 -22.49
C LYS A 197 8.90 8.24 -22.60
N LYS A 198 9.35 9.43 -22.21
CA LYS A 198 10.75 9.80 -22.18
C LYS A 198 11.54 8.93 -21.20
N LEU A 199 11.06 8.78 -19.97
CA LEU A 199 11.67 7.89 -18.97
C LEU A 199 11.71 6.44 -19.47
N ALA A 200 10.63 5.97 -20.09
CA ALA A 200 10.56 4.62 -20.63
C ALA A 200 11.59 4.37 -21.75
N SER A 201 11.90 5.39 -22.55
CA SER A 201 12.87 5.27 -23.65
C SER A 201 14.31 4.99 -23.22
N TYR A 202 14.61 5.09 -21.92
CA TYR A 202 15.95 4.84 -21.37
C TYR A 202 16.25 3.36 -21.15
N ALA A 203 15.24 2.47 -21.18
CA ALA A 203 15.42 1.08 -20.76
C ALA A 203 14.58 0.09 -21.56
N ASP A 204 15.00 -1.18 -21.49
CA ASP A 204 14.30 -2.32 -22.09
C ASP A 204 13.20 -2.88 -21.17
N VAL A 205 13.34 -2.65 -19.85
CA VAL A 205 12.50 -3.27 -18.79
C VAL A 205 12.17 -2.24 -17.72
N TYR A 206 10.93 -2.26 -17.25
CA TYR A 206 10.48 -1.47 -16.12
C TYR A 206 10.23 -2.32 -14.88
N VAL A 207 10.82 -1.92 -13.76
CA VAL A 207 10.61 -2.55 -12.45
C VAL A 207 10.07 -1.51 -11.46
N ASN A 208 8.88 -1.76 -10.88
CA ASN A 208 8.35 -0.93 -9.81
C ASN A 208 8.65 -1.56 -8.45
N ASP A 209 9.49 -0.89 -7.67
CA ASP A 209 9.92 -1.33 -6.33
C ASP A 209 9.70 -0.24 -5.26
N ALA A 210 8.72 0.64 -5.49
CA ALA A 210 8.43 1.80 -4.64
C ALA A 210 7.01 1.74 -4.07
N PHE A 211 6.78 0.86 -3.11
CA PHE A 211 5.45 0.65 -2.52
C PHE A 211 4.89 1.91 -1.87
N GLY A 212 5.71 2.72 -1.19
CA GLY A 212 5.27 3.96 -0.56
C GLY A 212 4.57 4.97 -1.49
N THR A 213 4.78 4.85 -2.82
CA THR A 213 4.14 5.69 -3.84
C THR A 213 3.11 4.95 -4.70
N ALA A 214 2.88 3.66 -4.47
CA ALA A 214 2.02 2.80 -5.30
C ALA A 214 0.56 3.26 -5.37
N HIS A 215 0.07 3.98 -4.36
CA HIS A 215 -1.27 4.54 -4.28
C HIS A 215 -1.49 5.78 -5.17
N ARG A 216 -0.46 6.25 -5.87
CA ARG A 216 -0.52 7.48 -6.69
C ARG A 216 -0.29 7.14 -8.16
N LYS A 217 -1.14 7.70 -9.04
CA LYS A 217 -0.97 7.58 -10.49
C LYS A 217 0.06 8.60 -10.99
N HIS A 218 1.31 8.47 -10.53
CA HIS A 218 2.44 9.31 -10.97
C HIS A 218 3.00 8.81 -12.30
N ALA A 219 3.74 9.67 -13.00
CA ALA A 219 4.40 9.33 -14.26
C ALA A 219 5.28 8.09 -14.11
N SER A 220 6.15 8.07 -13.10
CA SER A 220 7.14 7.02 -12.87
C SER A 220 6.60 5.76 -12.20
N THR A 221 5.42 5.79 -11.59
CA THR A 221 4.86 4.64 -10.84
C THR A 221 3.77 3.89 -11.59
N ALA A 222 2.99 4.57 -12.41
CA ALA A 222 1.84 3.98 -13.12
C ALA A 222 1.87 4.27 -14.62
N VAL A 223 2.01 5.54 -15.03
CA VAL A 223 1.89 5.93 -16.44
C VAL A 223 3.00 5.32 -17.29
N ILE A 224 4.22 5.25 -16.78
CA ILE A 224 5.38 4.66 -17.46
C ILE A 224 5.15 3.19 -17.88
N ALA A 225 4.36 2.45 -17.09
CA ALA A 225 4.06 1.04 -17.38
C ALA A 225 3.25 0.84 -18.67
N GLU A 226 2.61 1.89 -19.19
CA GLU A 226 1.87 1.87 -20.45
C GLU A 226 2.82 1.74 -21.66
N TYR A 227 4.10 2.06 -21.51
CA TYR A 227 5.13 2.02 -22.55
C TYR A 227 5.98 0.76 -22.57
N PHE A 228 5.66 -0.22 -21.71
CA PHE A 228 6.33 -1.53 -21.66
C PHE A 228 5.34 -2.65 -21.91
N ASP A 229 5.76 -3.65 -22.64
CA ASP A 229 5.01 -4.87 -22.85
C ASP A 229 4.76 -5.59 -21.51
N LYS A 230 3.74 -6.46 -21.47
CA LYS A 230 3.36 -7.20 -20.26
C LYS A 230 4.52 -8.03 -19.66
N ASP A 231 5.43 -8.52 -20.51
CA ASP A 231 6.56 -9.36 -20.12
C ASP A 231 7.83 -8.54 -19.86
N SER A 232 7.80 -7.23 -20.09
CA SER A 232 8.90 -6.28 -19.85
C SER A 232 8.60 -5.29 -18.73
N LYS A 233 7.60 -5.57 -17.89
CA LYS A 233 7.29 -4.81 -16.69
C LYS A 233 6.91 -5.74 -15.55
N MET A 234 7.45 -5.47 -14.35
CA MET A 234 7.25 -6.31 -13.18
C MET A 234 7.36 -5.54 -11.87
N LEU A 235 6.92 -6.17 -10.80
CA LEU A 235 7.18 -5.68 -9.45
C LEU A 235 8.59 -6.08 -9.03
N GLY A 236 9.25 -5.22 -8.26
CA GLY A 236 10.47 -5.58 -7.54
C GLY A 236 10.17 -6.34 -6.26
N TYR A 237 11.18 -6.91 -5.63
CA TYR A 237 11.03 -7.74 -4.44
C TYR A 237 10.37 -7.04 -3.25
N LEU A 238 10.68 -5.76 -3.02
CA LEU A 238 10.03 -4.99 -1.95
C LEU A 238 8.53 -4.86 -2.23
N MET A 239 8.18 -4.48 -3.45
CA MET A 239 6.80 -4.30 -3.88
C MET A 239 6.01 -5.61 -3.81
N GLU A 240 6.60 -6.73 -4.25
CA GLU A 240 5.96 -8.06 -4.17
C GLU A 240 5.71 -8.50 -2.72
N LYS A 241 6.68 -8.28 -1.83
CA LYS A 241 6.53 -8.58 -0.40
C LYS A 241 5.41 -7.75 0.24
N GLU A 242 5.35 -6.46 -0.06
CA GLU A 242 4.29 -5.58 0.46
C GLU A 242 2.90 -6.01 -0.03
N VAL A 243 2.75 -6.26 -1.33
CA VAL A 243 1.48 -6.74 -1.90
C VAL A 243 1.08 -8.09 -1.32
N THR A 244 2.03 -9.03 -1.19
CA THR A 244 1.78 -10.34 -0.59
C THR A 244 1.38 -10.24 0.88
N ALA A 245 2.04 -9.35 1.65
CA ALA A 245 1.72 -9.14 3.05
C ALA A 245 0.28 -8.61 3.24
N ILE A 246 -0.14 -7.69 2.38
CA ILE A 246 -1.51 -7.17 2.37
C ILE A 246 -2.51 -8.24 1.94
N ASP A 247 -2.22 -8.99 0.88
CA ASP A 247 -3.09 -10.08 0.41
C ASP A 247 -3.27 -11.17 1.47
N ASN A 248 -2.23 -11.47 2.26
CA ASN A 248 -2.33 -12.43 3.38
C ASN A 248 -3.31 -11.98 4.46
N VAL A 249 -3.49 -10.66 4.64
CA VAL A 249 -4.44 -10.09 5.60
C VAL A 249 -5.83 -9.88 4.99
N LEU A 250 -5.91 -9.42 3.73
CA LEU A 250 -7.20 -9.04 3.14
C LEU A 250 -7.92 -10.19 2.41
N LYS A 251 -7.15 -11.11 1.79
CA LYS A 251 -7.70 -12.18 0.94
C LYS A 251 -7.48 -13.58 1.53
N ASN A 252 -6.40 -13.78 2.28
CA ASN A 252 -5.98 -15.08 2.77
C ASN A 252 -5.94 -15.16 4.30
N ALA A 253 -6.65 -14.25 4.99
CA ALA A 253 -6.69 -14.22 6.45
C ALA A 253 -7.16 -15.56 7.03
N LYS A 254 -6.44 -16.06 8.04
CA LYS A 254 -6.89 -17.19 8.87
C LYS A 254 -7.60 -16.61 10.08
N HIS A 255 -8.73 -17.19 10.44
CA HIS A 255 -9.54 -16.79 11.57
C HIS A 255 -9.13 -17.52 12.86
N PRO A 256 -9.25 -16.89 14.04
CA PRO A 256 -9.73 -15.53 14.27
C PRO A 256 -8.80 -14.45 13.70
N PHE A 257 -9.37 -13.47 13.01
CA PHE A 257 -8.65 -12.29 12.51
C PHE A 257 -8.95 -11.07 13.39
N THR A 258 -7.91 -10.50 13.97
CA THR A 258 -7.99 -9.28 14.80
C THR A 258 -7.34 -8.10 14.11
N ALA A 259 -8.08 -7.00 13.96
CA ALA A 259 -7.52 -5.70 13.61
C ALA A 259 -7.40 -4.81 14.85
N ILE A 260 -6.22 -4.22 15.03
CA ILE A 260 -5.91 -3.22 16.06
C ILE A 260 -5.74 -1.90 15.35
N ILE A 261 -6.70 -1.00 15.54
CA ILE A 261 -6.73 0.31 14.89
C ILE A 261 -6.63 1.37 15.97
N GLY A 262 -5.57 2.14 15.93
CA GLY A 262 -5.29 3.21 16.90
C GLY A 262 -4.95 4.53 16.21
N GLY A 263 -4.51 5.49 17.03
CA GLY A 263 -4.16 6.83 16.58
C GLY A 263 -5.12 7.90 17.06
N SER A 264 -4.96 9.14 16.59
CA SER A 264 -5.63 10.31 17.16
C SER A 264 -7.05 10.54 16.63
N LYS A 265 -7.35 10.21 15.36
CA LYS A 265 -8.57 10.66 14.66
C LYS A 265 -9.31 9.53 13.93
N VAL A 266 -10.61 9.43 14.15
CA VAL A 266 -11.53 8.52 13.43
C VAL A 266 -11.54 8.86 11.93
N SER A 267 -11.59 10.15 11.58
CA SER A 267 -11.64 10.63 10.20
C SER A 267 -10.54 10.04 9.31
N SER A 268 -9.36 9.83 9.88
CA SER A 268 -8.21 9.30 9.16
C SER A 268 -8.25 7.79 8.92
N LYS A 269 -9.12 7.05 9.62
CA LYS A 269 -9.19 5.58 9.63
C LYS A 269 -10.57 5.02 9.29
N LEU A 270 -11.57 5.87 9.11
CA LEU A 270 -12.95 5.44 8.92
C LEU A 270 -13.12 4.49 7.72
N GLY A 271 -12.44 4.77 6.60
CA GLY A 271 -12.45 3.89 5.43
C GLY A 271 -11.84 2.52 5.71
N VAL A 272 -10.74 2.48 6.45
CA VAL A 272 -10.09 1.25 6.92
C VAL A 272 -11.03 0.44 7.81
N ILE A 273 -11.61 1.09 8.83
CA ILE A 273 -12.53 0.45 9.78
C ILE A 273 -13.71 -0.18 9.04
N LYS A 274 -14.38 0.59 8.17
CA LYS A 274 -15.55 0.10 7.41
C LYS A 274 -15.23 -1.11 6.54
N ASN A 275 -14.10 -1.10 5.84
CA ASN A 275 -13.70 -2.23 4.99
C ASN A 275 -13.30 -3.47 5.81
N LEU A 276 -12.75 -3.28 7.00
CA LEU A 276 -12.36 -4.39 7.88
C LEU A 276 -13.53 -5.09 8.54
N LEU A 277 -14.67 -4.41 8.78
CA LEU A 277 -15.85 -5.01 9.39
C LEU A 277 -16.40 -6.24 8.64
N ASP A 278 -16.09 -6.38 7.34
CA ASP A 278 -16.47 -7.55 6.54
C ASP A 278 -15.44 -8.70 6.61
N LYS A 279 -14.35 -8.52 7.33
CA LYS A 279 -13.18 -9.41 7.26
C LYS A 279 -12.70 -9.92 8.61
N VAL A 280 -12.93 -9.15 9.67
CA VAL A 280 -12.38 -9.41 11.00
C VAL A 280 -13.38 -10.08 11.93
N ASP A 281 -12.87 -10.88 12.86
CA ASP A 281 -13.66 -11.38 13.99
C ASP A 281 -13.60 -10.41 15.17
N ASN A 282 -12.45 -9.72 15.35
CA ASN A 282 -12.24 -8.76 16.42
C ASN A 282 -11.70 -7.45 15.86
N LEU A 283 -12.22 -6.35 16.35
CA LEU A 283 -11.77 -5.00 16.07
C LEU A 283 -11.47 -4.27 17.37
N ILE A 284 -10.19 -4.05 17.65
CA ILE A 284 -9.74 -3.25 18.79
C ILE A 284 -9.55 -1.81 18.31
N ILE A 285 -10.23 -0.86 18.95
CA ILE A 285 -10.07 0.57 18.69
C ILE A 285 -9.46 1.22 19.92
N GLY A 286 -8.24 1.76 19.74
CA GLY A 286 -7.47 2.40 20.80
C GLY A 286 -6.98 3.81 20.43
N GLY A 287 -6.25 4.44 21.35
CA GLY A 287 -5.76 5.79 21.19
C GLY A 287 -6.85 6.85 21.21
N GLY A 288 -6.52 8.08 20.80
CA GLY A 288 -7.41 9.24 20.85
C GLY A 288 -8.74 9.05 20.10
N MET A 289 -8.73 8.26 19.02
CA MET A 289 -9.96 7.99 18.27
C MET A 289 -11.01 7.23 19.10
N GLY A 290 -10.61 6.45 20.09
CA GLY A 290 -11.53 5.70 20.97
C GLY A 290 -12.48 6.63 21.74
N TYR A 291 -12.03 7.82 22.13
CA TYR A 291 -12.87 8.77 22.88
C TYR A 291 -14.05 9.32 22.07
N THR A 292 -13.93 9.39 20.75
CA THR A 292 -15.08 9.72 19.88
C THR A 292 -16.18 8.66 20.00
N PHE A 293 -15.84 7.38 20.07
CA PHE A 293 -16.81 6.28 20.26
C PHE A 293 -17.45 6.32 21.64
N ILE A 294 -16.68 6.62 22.68
CA ILE A 294 -17.17 6.72 24.07
C ILE A 294 -18.12 7.91 24.22
N LYS A 295 -17.74 9.09 23.70
CA LYS A 295 -18.60 10.29 23.73
C LYS A 295 -19.88 10.08 22.94
N ALA A 296 -19.84 9.40 21.81
CA ALA A 296 -21.01 9.06 21.01
C ALA A 296 -22.02 8.19 21.77
N GLN A 297 -21.58 7.40 22.77
CA GLN A 297 -22.42 6.62 23.66
C GLN A 297 -22.91 7.39 24.88
N GLY A 298 -22.56 8.68 25.01
CA GLY A 298 -22.95 9.55 26.14
C GLY A 298 -21.94 9.54 27.30
N GLY A 299 -20.77 8.95 27.13
CA GLY A 299 -19.69 8.93 28.13
C GLY A 299 -19.04 10.31 28.31
N LYS A 300 -18.52 10.55 29.51
CA LYS A 300 -17.73 11.74 29.85
C LYS A 300 -16.27 11.46 29.59
N ILE A 301 -15.67 12.23 28.71
CA ILE A 301 -14.29 12.01 28.22
C ILE A 301 -13.32 13.13 28.63
N GLY A 302 -13.72 14.06 29.49
CA GLY A 302 -12.91 15.21 29.91
C GLY A 302 -12.43 16.04 28.70
N LYS A 303 -11.15 16.43 28.72
CA LYS A 303 -10.48 17.14 27.62
C LYS A 303 -9.95 16.21 26.49
N SER A 304 -10.26 14.91 26.56
CA SER A 304 -9.70 13.95 25.61
C SER A 304 -9.99 14.30 24.16
N LEU A 305 -9.03 14.04 23.28
CA LEU A 305 -9.15 14.30 21.84
C LEU A 305 -10.34 13.52 21.24
N HIS A 306 -11.20 14.21 20.51
CA HIS A 306 -12.37 13.60 19.86
C HIS A 306 -12.83 14.42 18.64
N GLU A 307 -13.73 13.86 17.85
CA GLU A 307 -14.30 14.47 16.65
C GLU A 307 -15.84 14.41 16.73
N ASP A 308 -16.47 15.53 17.14
CA ASP A 308 -17.93 15.61 17.35
C ASP A 308 -18.72 15.29 16.07
N ASP A 309 -18.26 15.78 14.93
CA ASP A 309 -18.89 15.55 13.63
C ASP A 309 -18.91 14.06 13.22
N LEU A 310 -18.06 13.24 13.84
CA LEU A 310 -17.95 11.81 13.55
C LEU A 310 -18.63 10.90 14.59
N MET A 311 -19.27 11.45 15.61
CA MET A 311 -20.05 10.65 16.57
C MET A 311 -21.16 9.81 15.91
N PRO A 312 -21.95 10.33 14.94
CA PRO A 312 -22.92 9.50 14.23
C PRO A 312 -22.28 8.32 13.49
N GLU A 313 -21.12 8.54 12.88
CA GLU A 313 -20.39 7.48 12.18
C GLU A 313 -19.80 6.44 13.15
N ALA A 314 -19.34 6.87 14.32
CA ALA A 314 -18.89 5.95 15.37
C ALA A 314 -20.01 5.02 15.83
N LEU A 315 -21.23 5.55 16.05
CA LEU A 315 -22.41 4.74 16.38
C LEU A 315 -22.77 3.78 15.23
N ASN A 316 -22.72 4.22 13.99
CA ASN A 316 -22.95 3.37 12.81
C ASN A 316 -21.95 2.22 12.75
N VAL A 317 -20.66 2.47 12.95
CA VAL A 317 -19.62 1.44 13.00
C VAL A 317 -19.91 0.41 14.08
N MET A 318 -20.32 0.83 15.28
CA MET A 318 -20.66 -0.07 16.38
C MET A 318 -21.89 -0.92 16.05
N ALA A 319 -22.93 -0.30 15.47
CA ALA A 319 -24.14 -1.01 15.06
C ALA A 319 -23.86 -2.04 13.96
N GLU A 320 -23.02 -1.68 12.97
CA GLU A 320 -22.60 -2.59 11.91
C GLU A 320 -21.73 -3.73 12.43
N ALA A 321 -20.78 -3.44 13.33
CA ALA A 321 -19.96 -4.47 13.98
C ALA A 321 -20.86 -5.50 14.69
N LYS A 322 -21.84 -5.04 15.49
CA LYS A 322 -22.81 -5.91 16.14
C LYS A 322 -23.63 -6.73 15.17
N LYS A 323 -24.12 -6.12 14.08
CA LYS A 323 -24.89 -6.80 13.03
C LYS A 323 -24.09 -7.90 12.33
N LYS A 324 -22.79 -7.67 12.13
CA LYS A 324 -21.88 -8.60 11.46
C LYS A 324 -21.25 -9.62 12.40
N GLY A 325 -21.53 -9.55 13.70
CA GLY A 325 -20.95 -10.44 14.70
C GLY A 325 -19.48 -10.16 15.02
N VAL A 326 -19.00 -8.97 14.67
CA VAL A 326 -17.64 -8.52 14.99
C VAL A 326 -17.57 -8.08 16.43
N ASN A 327 -16.62 -8.63 17.19
CA ASN A 327 -16.31 -8.18 18.56
C ASN A 327 -15.54 -6.86 18.50
N LEU A 328 -16.26 -5.72 18.60
CA LEU A 328 -15.64 -4.40 18.68
C LEU A 328 -15.28 -4.10 20.14
N SER A 329 -13.98 -3.95 20.43
CA SER A 329 -13.44 -3.71 21.76
C SER A 329 -12.86 -2.30 21.87
N LEU A 330 -13.38 -1.52 22.80
CA LEU A 330 -12.86 -0.22 23.23
C LEU A 330 -12.12 -0.38 24.55
N SER A 331 -11.31 0.61 24.93
CA SER A 331 -10.77 0.68 26.30
C SER A 331 -11.92 0.72 27.33
N VAL A 332 -11.71 0.08 28.47
CA VAL A 332 -12.66 0.15 29.61
C VAL A 332 -12.21 1.20 30.64
N ALA A 333 -10.90 1.43 30.73
CA ALA A 333 -10.30 2.49 31.53
C ALA A 333 -9.06 3.04 30.83
N THR A 334 -8.63 4.23 31.21
CA THR A 334 -7.54 4.94 30.53
C THR A 334 -6.65 5.64 31.55
N LEU A 335 -5.35 5.62 31.28
CA LEU A 335 -4.38 6.48 31.98
C LEU A 335 -4.49 7.89 31.42
N CYS A 336 -4.86 8.82 32.27
CA CYS A 336 -5.05 10.22 31.94
C CYS A 336 -3.90 11.10 32.46
N GLY A 337 -3.68 12.22 31.78
CA GLY A 337 -2.87 13.36 32.24
C GLY A 337 -3.71 14.61 32.41
N LYS A 338 -3.27 15.54 33.27
CA LYS A 338 -3.88 16.87 33.35
C LYS A 338 -3.48 17.76 32.17
N ASP A 339 -2.27 17.56 31.65
CA ASP A 339 -1.72 18.29 30.51
C ASP A 339 -1.04 17.33 29.55
N PHE A 340 -0.95 17.69 28.27
CA PHE A 340 -0.25 16.90 27.25
C PHE A 340 1.28 17.01 27.42
N SER A 341 1.80 16.36 28.47
CA SER A 341 3.20 16.39 28.87
C SER A 341 3.60 15.06 29.52
N ASN A 342 4.86 14.66 29.35
CA ASN A 342 5.37 13.43 29.95
C ASN A 342 5.30 13.43 31.49
N ASP A 343 5.53 14.58 32.13
CA ASP A 343 5.66 14.71 33.58
C ASP A 343 4.42 15.28 34.26
N THR A 344 3.29 15.29 33.55
CA THR A 344 2.01 15.71 34.09
C THR A 344 1.53 14.82 35.23
N GLU A 345 0.62 15.34 36.08
CA GLU A 345 -0.11 14.51 37.05
C GLU A 345 -0.91 13.43 36.32
N ARG A 346 -0.87 12.21 36.81
CA ARG A 346 -1.46 11.04 36.16
C ARG A 346 -2.43 10.31 37.09
N ALA A 347 -3.56 9.88 36.51
CA ALA A 347 -4.53 9.03 37.19
C ALA A 347 -5.25 8.11 36.19
N VAL A 348 -5.75 7.00 36.65
CA VAL A 348 -6.58 6.09 35.85
C VAL A 348 -8.04 6.35 36.15
N PHE A 349 -8.85 6.48 35.09
CA PHE A 349 -10.31 6.64 35.21
C PHE A 349 -11.03 5.62 34.31
N PRO A 350 -12.28 5.22 34.69
CA PRO A 350 -13.15 4.57 33.72
C PRO A 350 -13.30 5.44 32.47
N ILE A 351 -13.28 4.82 31.29
CA ILE A 351 -13.16 5.56 30.03
C ILE A 351 -14.34 6.49 29.75
N ASP A 352 -15.50 6.19 30.33
CA ASP A 352 -16.76 6.95 30.22
C ASP A 352 -17.00 7.94 31.38
N GLN A 353 -16.03 8.09 32.28
CA GLN A 353 -16.15 8.94 33.51
C GLN A 353 -14.87 9.77 33.73
N ILE A 354 -14.23 10.24 32.69
CA ILE A 354 -13.05 11.10 32.82
C ILE A 354 -13.47 12.49 33.26
N PRO A 355 -12.87 13.02 34.35
CA PRO A 355 -13.19 14.37 34.82
C PRO A 355 -12.78 15.46 33.81
N ASP A 356 -13.46 16.62 33.87
CA ASP A 356 -13.29 17.71 32.86
C ASP A 356 -11.86 18.26 32.72
N GLU A 357 -11.04 18.16 33.78
CA GLU A 357 -9.66 18.64 33.79
C GLU A 357 -8.64 17.63 33.24
N TRP A 358 -9.07 16.40 32.92
CA TRP A 358 -8.22 15.32 32.50
C TRP A 358 -8.40 14.94 31.04
N GLU A 359 -7.33 14.45 30.42
CA GLU A 359 -7.38 13.86 29.08
C GLU A 359 -6.78 12.47 29.08
N GLY A 360 -7.42 11.56 28.37
CA GLY A 360 -6.92 10.20 28.22
C GLY A 360 -5.73 10.14 27.28
N MET A 361 -4.64 9.50 27.72
CA MET A 361 -3.38 9.47 27.01
C MET A 361 -2.85 8.07 26.71
N ASP A 362 -3.22 7.04 27.50
CA ASP A 362 -2.81 5.66 27.22
C ASP A 362 -3.87 4.65 27.70
N ALA A 363 -3.85 3.44 27.16
CA ALA A 363 -4.69 2.35 27.63
C ALA A 363 -4.26 1.90 29.04
N SER A 364 -5.23 1.65 29.94
CA SER A 364 -4.96 1.11 31.28
C SER A 364 -4.72 -0.40 31.24
N GLU A 365 -4.18 -0.95 32.33
CA GLU A 365 -3.96 -2.40 32.44
C GLU A 365 -5.25 -3.20 32.32
N GLU A 366 -6.38 -2.68 32.84
CA GLU A 366 -7.68 -3.35 32.74
C GLU A 366 -8.11 -3.52 31.26
N SER A 367 -7.86 -2.49 30.42
CA SER A 367 -8.11 -2.57 28.98
C SER A 367 -7.18 -3.57 28.29
N LEU A 368 -5.91 -3.57 28.68
CA LEU A 368 -4.88 -4.43 28.12
C LEU A 368 -5.11 -5.92 28.39
N VAL A 369 -5.65 -6.30 29.55
CA VAL A 369 -5.95 -7.71 29.87
C VAL A 369 -6.86 -8.33 28.80
N ALA A 370 -7.99 -7.70 28.49
CA ALA A 370 -8.91 -8.21 27.47
C ALA A 370 -8.28 -8.20 26.07
N TRP A 371 -7.55 -7.14 25.71
CA TRP A 371 -6.92 -7.04 24.41
C TRP A 371 -5.80 -8.06 24.20
N LYS A 372 -4.98 -8.33 25.24
CA LYS A 372 -3.94 -9.38 25.22
C LYS A 372 -4.56 -10.76 24.94
N GLU A 373 -5.68 -11.09 25.60
CA GLU A 373 -6.37 -12.35 25.36
C GLU A 373 -6.87 -12.47 23.92
N ILE A 374 -7.52 -11.44 23.38
CA ILE A 374 -7.99 -11.38 21.98
C ILE A 374 -6.81 -11.59 21.02
N ILE A 375 -5.71 -10.85 21.22
CA ILE A 375 -4.54 -10.90 20.34
C ILE A 375 -3.87 -12.28 20.38
N MET A 376 -3.70 -12.87 21.57
CA MET A 376 -3.08 -14.18 21.73
C MET A 376 -3.88 -15.32 21.07
N ASN A 377 -5.21 -15.19 20.98
CA ASN A 377 -6.07 -16.17 20.34
C ASN A 377 -6.19 -15.99 18.83
N SER A 378 -5.58 -14.93 18.26
CA SER A 378 -5.67 -14.60 16.83
C SER A 378 -4.78 -15.49 15.95
N LYS A 379 -5.22 -15.73 14.71
CA LYS A 379 -4.41 -16.37 13.65
C LYS A 379 -3.92 -15.36 12.63
N THR A 380 -4.64 -14.26 12.45
CA THR A 380 -4.22 -13.11 11.64
C THR A 380 -4.36 -11.85 12.48
N ILE A 381 -3.35 -11.00 12.43
CA ILE A 381 -3.31 -9.73 13.16
C ILE A 381 -2.93 -8.62 12.18
N LEU A 382 -3.74 -7.56 12.13
CA LEU A 382 -3.40 -6.30 11.49
C LEU A 382 -3.26 -5.23 12.58
N TRP A 383 -2.11 -4.59 12.66
CA TRP A 383 -1.93 -3.49 13.61
C TRP A 383 -1.58 -2.19 12.88
N ASN A 384 -2.44 -1.18 13.05
CA ASN A 384 -2.29 0.14 12.46
C ASN A 384 -2.68 1.26 13.42
N GLY A 385 -1.72 1.89 14.03
CA GLY A 385 -1.84 3.01 14.97
C GLY A 385 -1.62 2.61 16.43
N PRO A 386 -0.96 3.47 17.23
CA PRO A 386 -0.72 3.25 18.64
C PRO A 386 -2.02 3.38 19.46
N VAL A 387 -2.03 2.75 20.63
CA VAL A 387 -3.18 2.80 21.55
C VAL A 387 -3.01 3.82 22.68
N GLY A 388 -1.89 4.53 22.68
CA GLY A 388 -1.56 5.63 23.60
C GLY A 388 -0.57 6.59 22.99
N VAL A 389 -0.21 7.65 23.71
CA VAL A 389 0.79 8.67 23.31
C VAL A 389 2.19 8.10 23.57
N PHE A 390 2.60 7.10 22.77
CA PHE A 390 3.80 6.31 22.98
C PHE A 390 5.11 7.10 22.86
N GLU A 391 5.07 8.29 22.30
CA GLU A 391 6.20 9.23 22.25
C GLU A 391 6.58 9.72 23.63
N LEU A 392 5.61 9.85 24.53
CA LEU A 392 5.81 10.18 25.93
C LEU A 392 6.04 8.89 26.73
N GLU A 393 7.19 8.78 27.38
CA GLU A 393 7.61 7.54 28.07
C GLU A 393 6.57 7.05 29.09
N ASN A 394 6.01 7.99 29.86
CA ASN A 394 5.00 7.71 30.90
C ASN A 394 3.62 7.30 30.34
N PHE A 395 3.41 7.36 29.03
CA PHE A 395 2.18 7.00 28.32
C PHE A 395 2.43 6.03 27.17
N SER A 396 3.59 5.33 27.20
CA SER A 396 4.00 4.39 26.17
C SER A 396 3.68 2.92 26.51
N HIS A 397 3.27 2.66 27.74
CA HIS A 397 3.06 1.31 28.26
C HIS A 397 2.03 0.51 27.46
N GLY A 398 0.86 1.09 27.20
CA GLY A 398 -0.21 0.41 26.48
C GLY A 398 0.22 -0.03 25.08
N THR A 399 0.84 0.88 24.34
CA THR A 399 1.36 0.58 22.99
C THR A 399 2.49 -0.47 23.05
N GLY A 400 3.36 -0.40 24.06
CA GLY A 400 4.43 -1.37 24.28
C GLY A 400 3.91 -2.79 24.57
N GLU A 401 2.86 -2.89 25.39
CA GLU A 401 2.22 -4.18 25.70
C GLU A 401 1.51 -4.78 24.49
N ILE A 402 0.85 -3.97 23.68
CA ILE A 402 0.30 -4.42 22.40
C ILE A 402 1.41 -4.96 21.50
N ALA A 403 2.51 -4.20 21.32
CA ALA A 403 3.65 -4.64 20.52
C ALA A 403 4.23 -5.99 20.98
N LYS A 404 4.45 -6.15 22.30
CA LYS A 404 4.93 -7.40 22.90
C LYS A 404 3.96 -8.55 22.68
N THR A 405 2.65 -8.29 22.82
CA THR A 405 1.62 -9.33 22.68
C THR A 405 1.48 -9.77 21.21
N VAL A 406 1.52 -8.84 20.26
CA VAL A 406 1.53 -9.16 18.82
C VAL A 406 2.77 -9.98 18.45
N ALA A 407 3.95 -9.58 18.93
CA ALA A 407 5.18 -10.34 18.72
C ALA A 407 5.08 -11.75 19.34
N LYS A 408 4.55 -11.88 20.56
CA LYS A 408 4.36 -13.16 21.24
C LYS A 408 3.37 -14.06 20.49
N ALA A 409 2.21 -13.54 20.07
CA ALA A 409 1.23 -14.29 19.28
C ALA A 409 1.84 -14.79 17.95
N THR A 410 2.71 -13.98 17.34
CA THR A 410 3.41 -14.36 16.11
C THR A 410 4.41 -15.49 16.36
N GLN A 411 5.27 -15.36 17.37
CA GLN A 411 6.37 -16.29 17.61
C GLN A 411 5.91 -17.61 18.26
N GLU A 412 4.98 -17.54 19.22
CA GLU A 412 4.58 -18.70 20.01
C GLU A 412 3.33 -19.40 19.43
N ASN A 413 2.37 -18.64 18.87
CA ASN A 413 1.09 -19.19 18.40
C ASN A 413 0.99 -19.28 16.88
N GLY A 414 2.05 -18.85 16.15
CA GLY A 414 2.10 -18.90 14.69
C GLY A 414 1.10 -17.96 14.00
N ALA A 415 0.69 -16.88 14.67
CA ALA A 415 -0.17 -15.87 14.06
C ALA A 415 0.58 -15.13 12.96
N TYR A 416 -0.10 -14.84 11.84
CA TYR A 416 0.44 -13.92 10.85
C TYR A 416 0.13 -12.48 11.27
N SER A 417 1.16 -11.66 11.46
CA SER A 417 1.02 -10.28 11.89
C SER A 417 1.57 -9.29 10.86
N LEU A 418 0.72 -8.33 10.43
CA LEU A 418 1.07 -7.20 9.60
C LEU A 418 1.02 -5.93 10.45
N VAL A 419 2.14 -5.26 10.59
CA VAL A 419 2.25 -3.95 11.26
C VAL A 419 2.49 -2.87 10.22
N GLY A 420 1.71 -1.82 10.24
CA GLY A 420 1.88 -0.72 9.29
C GLY A 420 1.27 0.60 9.73
N GLY A 421 1.67 1.66 9.02
CA GLY A 421 1.46 3.04 9.42
C GLY A 421 2.67 3.58 10.19
N GLY A 422 3.00 4.85 9.94
CA GLY A 422 4.23 5.46 10.48
C GLY A 422 4.41 5.26 11.98
N ASP A 423 3.38 5.54 12.75
CA ASP A 423 3.43 5.49 14.22
C ASP A 423 3.54 4.05 14.74
N SER A 424 2.85 3.07 14.12
CA SER A 424 2.97 1.66 14.52
C SER A 424 4.35 1.11 14.21
N VAL A 425 4.93 1.49 13.06
CA VAL A 425 6.29 1.12 12.67
C VAL A 425 7.30 1.76 13.61
N ALA A 426 7.11 3.03 13.97
CA ALA A 426 7.95 3.70 14.97
C ALA A 426 7.85 3.02 16.34
N ALA A 427 6.64 2.64 16.77
CA ALA A 427 6.42 1.94 18.02
C ALA A 427 7.10 0.57 18.04
N VAL A 428 6.89 -0.29 17.03
CA VAL A 428 7.49 -1.63 17.01
C VAL A 428 9.01 -1.57 16.96
N ASN A 429 9.59 -0.55 16.31
CA ASN A 429 11.03 -0.30 16.31
C ASN A 429 11.53 0.21 17.68
N LYS A 430 10.82 1.17 18.32
CA LYS A 430 11.15 1.69 19.66
C LYS A 430 11.25 0.56 20.67
N PHE A 431 10.37 -0.43 20.60
CA PHE A 431 10.38 -1.59 21.51
C PHE A 431 11.27 -2.75 21.04
N GLY A 432 11.99 -2.64 19.91
CA GLY A 432 12.91 -3.67 19.42
C GLY A 432 12.23 -4.96 19.00
N LEU A 433 11.01 -4.88 18.41
CA LEU A 433 10.17 -6.04 18.10
C LEU A 433 9.88 -6.21 16.59
N ALA A 434 10.50 -5.39 15.73
CA ALA A 434 10.24 -5.41 14.31
C ALA A 434 10.57 -6.76 13.63
N ASP A 435 11.58 -7.47 14.10
CA ASP A 435 11.99 -8.80 13.64
C ASP A 435 11.16 -9.95 14.22
N LYS A 436 10.28 -9.66 15.18
CA LYS A 436 9.43 -10.64 15.89
C LYS A 436 7.98 -10.67 15.38
N VAL A 437 7.63 -9.80 14.45
CA VAL A 437 6.35 -9.81 13.73
C VAL A 437 6.55 -10.36 12.33
N SER A 438 5.46 -10.80 11.66
CA SER A 438 5.59 -11.44 10.34
C SER A 438 5.98 -10.44 9.26
N TYR A 439 5.46 -9.22 9.30
CA TYR A 439 5.80 -8.17 8.35
C TYR A 439 5.58 -6.77 8.92
N VAL A 440 6.56 -5.89 8.69
CA VAL A 440 6.47 -4.45 8.96
C VAL A 440 6.43 -3.72 7.63
N SER A 441 5.29 -3.10 7.30
CA SER A 441 5.11 -2.40 6.04
C SER A 441 5.85 -1.07 6.02
N THR A 442 6.57 -0.82 4.93
CA THR A 442 7.23 0.47 4.66
C THR A 442 6.31 1.46 3.95
N GLY A 443 5.12 1.02 3.55
CA GLY A 443 4.24 1.71 2.61
C GLY A 443 3.30 2.75 3.18
N GLY A 444 3.19 2.87 4.51
CA GLY A 444 2.35 3.87 5.18
C GLY A 444 1.00 4.13 4.53
N GLY A 445 0.90 5.21 3.73
CA GLY A 445 -0.34 5.60 3.05
C GLY A 445 -0.81 4.59 1.98
N ALA A 446 0.12 3.96 1.26
CA ALA A 446 -0.25 2.95 0.25
C ALA A 446 -0.89 1.71 0.89
N MET A 447 -0.34 1.26 2.02
CA MET A 447 -0.93 0.15 2.77
C MET A 447 -2.33 0.51 3.28
N LEU A 448 -2.53 1.72 3.82
CA LEU A 448 -3.84 2.16 4.29
C LEU A 448 -4.87 2.17 3.17
N GLU A 449 -4.54 2.75 2.01
CA GLU A 449 -5.44 2.76 0.85
C GLU A 449 -5.76 1.34 0.34
N ALA A 450 -4.79 0.43 0.37
CA ALA A 450 -5.04 -0.98 0.03
C ALA A 450 -5.99 -1.65 1.04
N ILE A 451 -5.80 -1.39 2.35
CA ILE A 451 -6.69 -1.91 3.40
C ILE A 451 -8.10 -1.29 3.30
N GLU A 452 -8.23 -0.06 2.83
CA GLU A 452 -9.53 0.55 2.49
C GLU A 452 -10.21 -0.11 1.28
N GLY A 453 -9.55 -1.04 0.60
CA GLY A 453 -10.07 -1.72 -0.60
C GLY A 453 -9.86 -0.92 -1.88
N LYS A 454 -9.05 0.14 -1.86
CA LYS A 454 -8.73 0.93 -3.05
C LYS A 454 -7.69 0.22 -3.92
N THR A 455 -7.88 0.27 -5.22
CA THR A 455 -6.87 -0.19 -6.19
C THR A 455 -5.64 0.70 -6.09
N LEU A 456 -4.46 0.09 -5.98
CA LEU A 456 -3.19 0.80 -6.02
C LEU A 456 -2.74 0.99 -7.48
N PRO A 457 -2.72 2.21 -8.04
CA PRO A 457 -2.40 2.42 -9.46
C PRO A 457 -1.05 1.87 -9.89
N GLY A 458 -0.03 1.96 -9.02
CA GLY A 458 1.31 1.44 -9.31
C GLY A 458 1.38 -0.10 -9.36
N VAL A 459 0.47 -0.79 -8.68
CA VAL A 459 0.34 -2.26 -8.74
C VAL A 459 -0.52 -2.66 -9.93
N ALA A 460 -1.67 -2.00 -10.11
CA ALA A 460 -2.61 -2.26 -11.19
C ALA A 460 -1.97 -2.08 -12.57
N ALA A 461 -1.15 -1.04 -12.77
CA ALA A 461 -0.43 -0.77 -14.02
C ALA A 461 0.54 -1.90 -14.42
N ILE A 462 1.11 -2.60 -13.43
CA ILE A 462 1.95 -3.78 -13.66
C ILE A 462 1.06 -5.02 -13.86
N LYS A 463 0.06 -5.21 -12.99
CA LYS A 463 -0.80 -6.39 -13.04
C LYS A 463 -1.85 -6.36 -14.16
N GLY A 464 -2.13 -5.20 -14.78
CA GLY A 464 -3.17 -5.04 -15.82
C GLY A 464 -4.57 -5.23 -15.26
N GLU A 465 -4.79 -4.74 -14.04
CA GLU A 465 -6.07 -4.78 -13.32
C GLU A 465 -6.82 -3.46 -13.46
#